data_7d0d11bfdf2c0b81c8735e3ba1f1416a
#
_entry.id   7d0d11bfdf2c0b81c8735e3ba1f1416a
#
_cell.length_a   1.000
_cell.length_b   1.000
_cell.length_c   1.000
_cell.angle_alpha   90.00
_cell.angle_beta   90.00
_cell.angle_gamma   90.00
#
_symmetry.space_group_name_H-M   'P 1'
#
loop_
_entity.id
_entity.type
_entity.pdbx_description
1 polymer ?
#
loop_
_entity_poly.entity_id
_entity_poly.type
_entity_poly.pdbx_seq_one_letter_code
_entity_poly.pdbx_strand_id
1 'polypeptide(L)'
;MKKLENKVAVVTGASKGIGASIAKHFAAAGAKVVVNYASSKEGADKVVNEITKNGGTAIAIQADVSNEADVRRLFEETQKAFGKLDILVNNAVAQGYAPIEQISAEAFHQSFNVNVLGPVLTIQAALKHFDGKGGNIINISSGASKYPLPNASVYSATKAALDAFTIALSKELGVKNVRINSILPGATDTEGAASAGVTKGSDYEKMFIANTPLGRRGQPEDIAKAAVFIASDDAAWITGEQITVSGGMYGF
;
A
#
# COMPACT_ATOMS: atom_id res chain seq x y z
N MET A 1 10.00 -2.91 -23.62
CA MET A 1 9.10 -3.86 -22.92
C MET A 1 8.57 -3.14 -21.67
N LYS A 2 7.30 -3.26 -21.35
CA LYS A 2 6.74 -2.67 -20.13
C LYS A 2 7.22 -3.45 -18.90
N LYS A 3 7.59 -2.75 -17.80
CA LYS A 3 8.22 -3.37 -16.62
C LYS A 3 7.38 -4.44 -15.90
N LEU A 4 6.06 -4.36 -16.02
CA LEU A 4 5.11 -5.29 -15.39
C LEU A 4 4.24 -5.99 -16.45
N GLU A 5 4.77 -6.18 -17.65
CA GLU A 5 4.05 -6.83 -18.74
C GLU A 5 3.55 -8.23 -18.34
N ASN A 6 2.26 -8.50 -18.59
CA ASN A 6 1.59 -9.77 -18.24
C ASN A 6 1.55 -10.13 -16.74
N LYS A 7 1.93 -9.24 -15.83
CA LYS A 7 1.75 -9.43 -14.39
C LYS A 7 0.30 -9.15 -13.97
N VAL A 8 -0.15 -9.81 -12.92
CA VAL A 8 -1.43 -9.55 -12.26
C VAL A 8 -1.16 -9.01 -10.87
N ALA A 9 -1.75 -7.86 -10.55
CA ALA A 9 -1.55 -7.19 -9.27
C ALA A 9 -2.87 -6.96 -8.54
N VAL A 10 -2.88 -7.22 -7.24
CA VAL A 10 -3.92 -6.76 -6.31
C VAL A 10 -3.38 -5.57 -5.53
N VAL A 11 -4.09 -4.44 -5.54
CA VAL A 11 -3.76 -3.25 -4.74
C VAL A 11 -4.91 -2.99 -3.77
N THR A 12 -4.67 -3.14 -2.47
CA THR A 12 -5.69 -2.94 -1.45
C THR A 12 -5.89 -1.45 -1.13
N GLY A 13 -7.14 -1.04 -0.85
CA GLY A 13 -7.46 0.36 -0.57
C GLY A 13 -7.14 1.30 -1.75
N ALA A 14 -7.35 0.85 -2.98
CA ALA A 14 -6.91 1.53 -4.21
C ALA A 14 -7.95 2.49 -4.81
N SER A 15 -9.01 2.85 -4.09
CA SER A 15 -10.04 3.78 -4.56
C SER A 15 -9.60 5.25 -4.58
N LYS A 16 -8.51 5.62 -3.90
CA LYS A 16 -7.97 6.99 -3.81
C LYS A 16 -6.50 7.01 -3.39
N GLY A 17 -5.89 8.20 -3.40
CA GLY A 17 -4.55 8.46 -2.84
C GLY A 17 -3.44 7.61 -3.44
N ILE A 18 -2.54 7.13 -2.59
CA ILE A 18 -1.36 6.33 -2.98
C ILE A 18 -1.79 5.04 -3.70
N GLY A 19 -2.78 4.31 -3.16
CA GLY A 19 -3.25 3.06 -3.76
C GLY A 19 -3.80 3.24 -5.18
N ALA A 20 -4.59 4.29 -5.41
CA ALA A 20 -5.09 4.63 -6.75
C ALA A 20 -3.95 4.97 -7.72
N SER A 21 -2.95 5.72 -7.26
CA SER A 21 -1.78 6.06 -8.07
C SER A 21 -0.96 4.80 -8.40
N ILE A 22 -0.74 3.90 -7.44
CA ILE A 22 -0.05 2.62 -7.68
C ILE A 22 -0.81 1.79 -8.71
N ALA A 23 -2.13 1.66 -8.58
CA ALA A 23 -2.96 0.90 -9.52
C ALA A 23 -2.83 1.43 -10.96
N LYS A 24 -2.89 2.75 -11.14
CA LYS A 24 -2.73 3.41 -12.44
C LYS A 24 -1.33 3.20 -13.03
N HIS A 25 -0.28 3.35 -12.23
CA HIS A 25 1.11 3.18 -12.68
C HIS A 25 1.43 1.71 -13.00
N PHE A 26 0.89 0.77 -12.24
CA PHE A 26 1.03 -0.65 -12.53
C PHE A 26 0.37 -1.03 -13.86
N ALA A 27 -0.85 -0.54 -14.09
CA ALA A 27 -1.55 -0.74 -15.36
C ALA A 27 -0.78 -0.09 -16.55
N ALA A 28 -0.26 1.12 -16.39
CA ALA A 28 0.58 1.79 -17.38
C ALA A 28 1.88 1.01 -17.65
N ALA A 29 2.43 0.35 -16.61
CA ALA A 29 3.58 -0.54 -16.72
C ALA A 29 3.25 -1.93 -17.31
N GLY A 30 1.99 -2.22 -17.66
CA GLY A 30 1.56 -3.44 -18.37
C GLY A 30 0.90 -4.50 -17.50
N ALA A 31 0.68 -4.24 -16.20
CA ALA A 31 -0.03 -5.16 -15.34
C ALA A 31 -1.55 -5.11 -15.56
N LYS A 32 -2.21 -6.27 -15.31
CA LYS A 32 -3.66 -6.33 -15.05
C LYS A 32 -3.87 -6.06 -13.56
N VAL A 33 -4.76 -5.15 -13.20
CA VAL A 33 -4.85 -4.64 -11.83
C VAL A 33 -6.22 -4.89 -11.22
N VAL A 34 -6.25 -5.44 -10.02
CA VAL A 34 -7.42 -5.43 -9.15
C VAL A 34 -7.35 -4.21 -8.24
N VAL A 35 -8.31 -3.31 -8.40
CA VAL A 35 -8.54 -2.14 -7.56
C VAL A 35 -9.45 -2.56 -6.43
N ASN A 36 -8.86 -2.94 -5.27
CA ASN A 36 -9.68 -3.28 -4.11
C ASN A 36 -10.12 -2.02 -3.37
N TYR A 37 -11.34 -2.05 -2.85
CA TYR A 37 -11.93 -1.03 -2.00
C TYR A 37 -12.80 -1.66 -0.91
N ALA A 38 -12.96 -1.00 0.23
CA ALA A 38 -13.89 -1.43 1.28
C ALA A 38 -15.27 -0.78 1.10
N SER A 39 -15.34 0.55 1.01
CA SER A 39 -16.60 1.32 0.98
C SER A 39 -16.76 2.25 -0.22
N SER A 40 -15.67 2.77 -0.79
CA SER A 40 -15.72 3.77 -1.86
C SER A 40 -15.78 3.12 -3.24
N LYS A 41 -16.97 2.61 -3.62
CA LYS A 41 -17.20 2.02 -4.94
C LYS A 41 -16.97 3.03 -6.07
N GLU A 42 -17.53 4.22 -5.94
CA GLU A 42 -17.38 5.28 -6.94
C GLU A 42 -15.91 5.65 -7.19
N GLY A 43 -15.12 5.76 -6.13
CA GLY A 43 -13.67 6.01 -6.24
C GLY A 43 -12.95 4.88 -6.98
N ALA A 44 -13.27 3.63 -6.68
CA ALA A 44 -12.69 2.47 -7.36
C ALA A 44 -13.09 2.41 -8.84
N ASP A 45 -14.37 2.63 -9.15
CA ASP A 45 -14.88 2.67 -10.53
C ASP A 45 -14.19 3.79 -11.33
N LYS A 46 -13.96 4.96 -10.73
CA LYS A 46 -13.21 6.06 -11.36
C LYS A 46 -11.79 5.63 -11.71
N VAL A 47 -11.09 4.97 -10.79
CA VAL A 47 -9.72 4.47 -11.05
C VAL A 47 -9.71 3.44 -12.17
N VAL A 48 -10.65 2.48 -12.17
CA VAL A 48 -10.78 1.48 -13.24
C VAL A 48 -11.06 2.14 -14.59
N ASN A 49 -11.98 3.11 -14.64
CA ASN A 49 -12.31 3.84 -15.86
C ASN A 49 -11.12 4.62 -16.40
N GLU A 50 -10.34 5.28 -15.55
CA GLU A 50 -9.13 5.99 -15.95
C GLU A 50 -8.07 5.01 -16.51
N ILE A 51 -7.87 3.86 -15.88
CA ILE A 51 -6.95 2.82 -16.36
C ILE A 51 -7.39 2.31 -17.74
N THR A 52 -8.68 1.99 -17.90
CA THR A 52 -9.22 1.42 -19.16
C THR A 52 -9.18 2.43 -20.29
N LYS A 53 -9.53 3.70 -20.01
CA LYS A 53 -9.43 4.79 -20.98
C LYS A 53 -8.01 5.00 -21.51
N ASN A 54 -7.00 4.71 -20.68
CA ASN A 54 -5.58 4.78 -21.06
C ASN A 54 -5.04 3.45 -21.64
N GLY A 55 -5.92 2.50 -22.02
CA GLY A 55 -5.54 1.23 -22.64
C GLY A 55 -5.00 0.17 -21.68
N GLY A 56 -5.12 0.37 -20.36
CA GLY A 56 -4.79 -0.62 -19.36
C GLY A 56 -5.96 -1.59 -19.08
N THR A 57 -5.71 -2.58 -18.22
CA THR A 57 -6.73 -3.56 -17.78
C THR A 57 -6.87 -3.50 -16.26
N ALA A 58 -8.08 -3.23 -15.78
CA ALA A 58 -8.37 -3.25 -14.35
C ALA A 58 -9.81 -3.67 -14.07
N ILE A 59 -10.05 -4.23 -12.89
CA ILE A 59 -11.37 -4.48 -12.31
C ILE A 59 -11.43 -3.96 -10.88
N ALA A 60 -12.62 -3.60 -10.41
CA ALA A 60 -12.85 -3.23 -9.03
C ALA A 60 -13.45 -4.41 -8.26
N ILE A 61 -12.89 -4.74 -7.09
CA ILE A 61 -13.43 -5.78 -6.21
C ILE A 61 -13.58 -5.21 -4.79
N GLN A 62 -14.80 -5.28 -4.26
CA GLN A 62 -15.08 -4.89 -2.89
C GLN A 62 -14.62 -5.97 -1.93
N ALA A 63 -13.81 -5.61 -0.93
CA ALA A 63 -13.45 -6.46 0.21
C ALA A 63 -12.92 -5.60 1.36
N ASP A 64 -13.32 -5.90 2.58
CA ASP A 64 -12.69 -5.41 3.79
C ASP A 64 -11.51 -6.34 4.11
N VAL A 65 -10.29 -5.79 4.08
CA VAL A 65 -9.07 -6.57 4.32
C VAL A 65 -8.97 -7.13 5.75
N SER A 66 -9.72 -6.57 6.70
CA SER A 66 -9.80 -7.08 8.07
C SER A 66 -10.77 -8.26 8.24
N ASN A 67 -11.51 -8.63 7.18
CA ASN A 67 -12.46 -9.75 7.16
C ASN A 67 -11.90 -10.90 6.32
N GLU A 68 -11.69 -12.06 6.96
CA GLU A 68 -11.09 -13.23 6.29
C GLU A 68 -11.93 -13.75 5.11
N ALA A 69 -13.26 -13.75 5.21
CA ALA A 69 -14.14 -14.21 4.14
C ALA A 69 -14.08 -13.27 2.92
N ASP A 70 -14.02 -11.95 3.15
CA ASP A 70 -13.85 -10.95 2.11
C ASP A 70 -12.49 -11.08 1.43
N VAL A 71 -11.42 -11.27 2.21
CA VAL A 71 -10.08 -11.49 1.66
C VAL A 71 -10.06 -12.74 0.79
N ARG A 72 -10.60 -13.87 1.27
CA ARG A 72 -10.68 -15.10 0.47
C ARG A 72 -11.41 -14.85 -0.85
N ARG A 73 -12.58 -14.23 -0.83
CA ARG A 73 -13.36 -13.88 -2.02
C ARG A 73 -12.59 -12.96 -2.97
N LEU A 74 -11.86 -11.95 -2.46
CA LEU A 74 -11.03 -11.04 -3.26
C LEU A 74 -10.03 -11.82 -4.13
N PHE A 75 -9.32 -12.80 -3.56
CA PHE A 75 -8.31 -13.55 -4.29
C PHE A 75 -8.92 -14.62 -5.21
N GLU A 76 -10.04 -15.24 -4.83
CA GLU A 76 -10.80 -16.15 -5.70
C GLU A 76 -11.34 -15.42 -6.94
N GLU A 77 -11.92 -14.22 -6.79
CA GLU A 77 -12.39 -13.40 -7.91
C GLU A 77 -11.22 -12.90 -8.77
N THR A 78 -10.07 -12.56 -8.17
CA THR A 78 -8.84 -12.23 -8.91
C THR A 78 -8.39 -13.39 -9.77
N GLN A 79 -8.33 -14.60 -9.21
CA GLN A 79 -7.97 -15.82 -9.94
C GLN A 79 -8.94 -16.11 -11.07
N LYS A 80 -10.25 -15.96 -10.83
CA LYS A 80 -11.29 -16.16 -11.86
C LYS A 80 -11.15 -15.15 -13.01
N ALA A 81 -10.83 -13.89 -12.71
CA ALA A 81 -10.73 -12.84 -13.71
C ALA A 81 -9.44 -12.90 -14.54
N PHE A 82 -8.32 -13.23 -13.92
CA PHE A 82 -6.98 -13.09 -14.53
C PHE A 82 -6.13 -14.36 -14.54
N GLY A 83 -6.60 -15.45 -13.93
CA GLY A 83 -5.97 -16.77 -13.97
C GLY A 83 -4.76 -16.97 -13.05
N LYS A 84 -4.23 -15.91 -12.44
CA LYS A 84 -3.05 -15.95 -11.56
C LYS A 84 -2.95 -14.72 -10.69
N LEU A 85 -1.97 -14.71 -9.77
CA LEU A 85 -1.49 -13.54 -9.06
C LEU A 85 0.03 -13.48 -9.16
N ASP A 86 0.60 -12.29 -9.35
CA ASP A 86 2.06 -12.05 -9.34
C ASP A 86 2.45 -11.04 -8.26
N ILE A 87 1.60 -10.04 -7.96
CA ILE A 87 1.94 -8.91 -7.10
C ILE A 87 0.79 -8.62 -6.13
N LEU A 88 1.13 -8.47 -4.85
CA LEU A 88 0.25 -7.95 -3.82
C LEU A 88 0.79 -6.61 -3.29
N VAL A 89 -0.05 -5.58 -3.26
CA VAL A 89 0.25 -4.31 -2.57
C VAL A 89 -0.72 -4.11 -1.42
N ASN A 90 -0.22 -4.21 -0.19
CA ASN A 90 -0.95 -3.88 1.02
C ASN A 90 -0.88 -2.37 1.27
N ASN A 91 -1.93 -1.67 0.84
CA ASN A 91 -2.03 -0.21 0.97
C ASN A 91 -3.26 0.21 1.79
N ALA A 92 -4.27 -0.63 1.96
CA ALA A 92 -5.42 -0.31 2.80
C ALA A 92 -4.98 0.14 4.19
N VAL A 93 -5.60 1.21 4.71
CA VAL A 93 -5.21 1.82 5.99
C VAL A 93 -6.41 2.41 6.73
N ALA A 94 -6.46 2.19 8.03
CA ALA A 94 -7.25 2.95 8.98
C ALA A 94 -6.30 3.96 9.68
N GLN A 95 -6.66 5.26 9.59
CA GLN A 95 -5.94 6.33 10.27
C GLN A 95 -6.62 6.56 11.62
N GLY A 96 -5.87 6.48 12.70
CA GLY A 96 -6.34 6.73 14.07
C GLY A 96 -5.43 7.76 14.73
N TYR A 97 -5.53 9.04 14.33
CA TYR A 97 -4.79 10.13 14.96
C TYR A 97 -5.62 10.69 16.10
N ALA A 98 -5.13 10.54 17.32
CA ALA A 98 -5.73 11.12 18.51
C ALA A 98 -4.70 11.22 19.64
N PRO A 99 -4.83 12.17 20.59
CA PRO A 99 -4.12 12.14 21.85
C PRO A 99 -4.39 10.81 22.58
N ILE A 100 -3.41 10.35 23.36
CA ILE A 100 -3.49 9.04 24.02
C ILE A 100 -4.74 8.89 24.90
N GLU A 101 -5.17 9.95 25.53
CA GLU A 101 -6.32 10.00 26.43
C GLU A 101 -7.67 9.83 25.70
N GLN A 102 -7.68 10.02 24.37
CA GLN A 102 -8.88 9.96 23.54
C GLN A 102 -8.95 8.67 22.70
N ILE A 103 -7.95 7.80 22.80
CA ILE A 103 -7.93 6.55 22.03
C ILE A 103 -8.87 5.55 22.70
N SER A 104 -9.97 5.21 22.02
CA SER A 104 -10.85 4.13 22.47
C SER A 104 -10.31 2.75 22.07
N ALA A 105 -10.76 1.72 22.79
CA ALA A 105 -10.43 0.32 22.44
C ALA A 105 -10.89 -0.02 21.01
N GLU A 106 -12.06 0.46 20.58
CA GLU A 106 -12.60 0.25 19.23
C GLU A 106 -11.69 0.87 18.17
N ALA A 107 -11.23 2.11 18.36
CA ALA A 107 -10.32 2.80 17.43
C ALA A 107 -8.97 2.08 17.36
N PHE A 108 -8.46 1.60 18.50
CA PHE A 108 -7.27 0.78 18.57
C PHE A 108 -7.44 -0.51 17.76
N HIS A 109 -8.49 -1.27 18.04
CA HIS A 109 -8.75 -2.54 17.34
C HIS A 109 -8.98 -2.31 15.85
N GLN A 110 -9.73 -1.29 15.44
CA GLN A 110 -9.91 -0.95 14.03
C GLN A 110 -8.58 -0.70 13.33
N SER A 111 -7.69 0.09 13.96
CA SER A 111 -6.37 0.38 13.39
C SER A 111 -5.53 -0.89 13.25
N PHE A 112 -5.47 -1.74 14.26
CA PHE A 112 -4.71 -2.99 14.20
C PHE A 112 -5.33 -4.01 13.25
N ASN A 113 -6.65 -4.13 13.20
CA ASN A 113 -7.34 -5.06 12.31
C ASN A 113 -7.09 -4.70 10.83
N VAL A 114 -7.18 -3.43 10.47
CA VAL A 114 -6.95 -3.02 9.07
C VAL A 114 -5.46 -2.99 8.73
N ASN A 115 -4.62 -2.39 9.59
CA ASN A 115 -3.23 -2.09 9.23
C ASN A 115 -2.26 -3.25 9.50
N VAL A 116 -2.63 -4.23 10.34
CA VAL A 116 -1.77 -5.35 10.75
C VAL A 116 -2.40 -6.68 10.36
N LEU A 117 -3.59 -7.01 10.88
CA LEU A 117 -4.26 -8.26 10.54
C LEU A 117 -4.60 -8.33 9.06
N GLY A 118 -5.08 -7.23 8.45
CA GLY A 118 -5.37 -7.16 7.01
C GLY A 118 -4.20 -7.61 6.13
N PRO A 119 -2.99 -7.03 6.25
CA PRO A 119 -1.79 -7.53 5.58
C PRO A 119 -1.48 -8.99 5.85
N VAL A 120 -1.66 -9.49 7.08
CA VAL A 120 -1.45 -10.92 7.39
C VAL A 120 -2.41 -11.79 6.58
N LEU A 121 -3.70 -11.48 6.60
CA LEU A 121 -4.73 -12.23 5.86
C LEU A 121 -4.51 -12.18 4.34
N THR A 122 -4.21 -11.00 3.80
CA THR A 122 -3.96 -10.84 2.35
C THR A 122 -2.69 -11.55 1.91
N ILE A 123 -1.62 -11.55 2.71
CA ILE A 123 -0.38 -12.30 2.43
C ILE A 123 -0.67 -13.80 2.44
N GLN A 124 -1.38 -14.32 3.46
CA GLN A 124 -1.76 -15.73 3.54
C GLN A 124 -2.58 -16.18 2.32
N ALA A 125 -3.51 -15.34 1.87
CA ALA A 125 -4.29 -15.62 0.67
C ALA A 125 -3.42 -15.56 -0.59
N ALA A 126 -2.59 -14.52 -0.76
CA ALA A 126 -1.70 -14.35 -1.91
C ALA A 126 -0.77 -15.54 -2.09
N LEU A 127 -0.21 -16.09 -1.00
CA LEU A 127 0.68 -17.25 -1.04
C LEU A 127 0.02 -18.52 -1.63
N LYS A 128 -1.31 -18.63 -1.55
CA LYS A 128 -2.07 -19.73 -2.16
C LYS A 128 -2.36 -19.51 -3.65
N HIS A 129 -2.22 -18.26 -4.13
CA HIS A 129 -2.57 -17.84 -5.49
C HIS A 129 -1.35 -17.45 -6.35
N PHE A 130 -0.16 -17.38 -5.79
CA PHE A 130 1.08 -17.36 -6.57
C PHE A 130 1.26 -18.74 -7.24
N ASP A 131 1.58 -18.74 -8.53
CA ASP A 131 1.56 -19.96 -9.38
C ASP A 131 2.76 -20.92 -9.17
N GLY A 132 3.44 -20.84 -8.01
CA GLY A 132 4.63 -21.63 -7.69
C GLY A 132 5.93 -21.08 -8.29
N LYS A 133 5.88 -20.01 -9.10
CA LYS A 133 7.07 -19.34 -9.65
C LYS A 133 7.59 -18.22 -8.77
N GLY A 134 6.93 -18.01 -7.62
CA GLY A 134 7.21 -16.93 -6.71
C GLY A 134 6.23 -15.77 -6.86
N GLY A 135 6.49 -14.67 -6.15
CA GLY A 135 5.64 -13.48 -6.14
C GLY A 135 6.34 -12.26 -5.57
N ASN A 136 5.63 -11.15 -5.61
CA ASN A 136 6.10 -9.90 -5.02
C ASN A 136 5.06 -9.30 -4.09
N ILE A 137 5.46 -8.94 -2.90
CA ILE A 137 4.61 -8.31 -1.88
C ILE A 137 5.21 -6.94 -1.54
N ILE A 138 4.39 -5.91 -1.59
CA ILE A 138 4.77 -4.55 -1.19
C ILE A 138 3.83 -4.09 -0.09
N ASN A 139 4.38 -3.77 1.07
CA ASN A 139 3.66 -3.18 2.17
C ASN A 139 3.83 -1.66 2.15
N ILE A 140 2.75 -0.90 2.05
CA ILE A 140 2.81 0.56 2.21
C ILE A 140 2.78 0.86 3.70
N SER A 141 3.97 1.07 4.24
CA SER A 141 4.19 1.45 5.63
C SER A 141 4.10 2.98 5.79
N SER A 142 4.98 3.59 6.56
CA SER A 142 5.06 5.04 6.76
C SER A 142 6.42 5.40 7.39
N GLY A 143 6.93 6.59 7.12
CA GLY A 143 8.03 7.14 7.90
C GLY A 143 7.72 7.26 9.40
N ALA A 144 6.44 7.33 9.76
CA ALA A 144 5.99 7.34 11.15
C ALA A 144 6.26 6.01 11.90
N SER A 145 6.62 4.93 11.22
CA SER A 145 7.07 3.69 11.86
C SER A 145 8.43 3.86 12.57
N LYS A 146 9.27 4.74 12.04
CA LYS A 146 10.62 5.04 12.58
C LYS A 146 10.67 6.37 13.34
N TYR A 147 9.87 7.33 12.90
CA TYR A 147 9.81 8.70 13.44
C TYR A 147 8.37 9.04 13.80
N PRO A 148 7.85 8.49 14.92
CA PRO A 148 6.47 8.73 15.36
C PRO A 148 6.21 10.21 15.63
N LEU A 149 5.02 10.68 15.22
CA LEU A 149 4.57 12.05 15.50
C LEU A 149 3.61 12.06 16.69
N PRO A 150 3.47 13.18 17.41
CA PRO A 150 2.42 13.36 18.40
C PRO A 150 1.04 13.02 17.81
N ASN A 151 0.16 12.47 18.62
CA ASN A 151 -1.18 12.01 18.26
C ASN A 151 -1.24 10.86 17.24
N ALA A 152 -0.08 10.25 16.86
CA ALA A 152 0.00 9.17 15.91
C ALA A 152 0.49 7.85 16.55
N SER A 153 0.40 7.70 17.87
CA SER A 153 1.00 6.57 18.60
C SER A 153 0.51 5.20 18.09
N VAL A 154 -0.81 5.00 18.00
CA VAL A 154 -1.40 3.74 17.52
C VAL A 154 -1.08 3.52 16.04
N TYR A 155 -1.24 4.52 15.19
CA TYR A 155 -0.89 4.43 13.78
C TYR A 155 0.58 4.04 13.58
N SER A 156 1.49 4.72 14.28
CA SER A 156 2.94 4.43 14.21
C SER A 156 3.26 3.01 14.67
N ALA A 157 2.62 2.55 15.75
CA ALA A 157 2.77 1.18 16.24
C ALA A 157 2.32 0.14 15.19
N THR A 158 1.18 0.39 14.49
CA THR A 158 0.73 -0.52 13.42
C THR A 158 1.71 -0.56 12.26
N LYS A 159 2.32 0.58 11.89
CA LYS A 159 3.29 0.64 10.79
C LYS A 159 4.64 0.02 11.17
N ALA A 160 5.07 0.18 12.41
CA ALA A 160 6.26 -0.52 12.94
C ALA A 160 6.05 -2.04 12.99
N ALA A 161 4.85 -2.50 13.38
CA ALA A 161 4.49 -3.92 13.30
C ALA A 161 4.57 -4.45 11.87
N LEU A 162 4.04 -3.71 10.88
CA LEU A 162 4.08 -4.10 9.46
C LEU A 162 5.52 -4.19 8.94
N ASP A 163 6.40 -3.28 9.37
CA ASP A 163 7.82 -3.30 9.01
C ASP A 163 8.54 -4.52 9.62
N ALA A 164 8.22 -4.88 10.87
CA ALA A 164 8.75 -6.08 11.51
C ALA A 164 8.30 -7.37 10.78
N PHE A 165 7.01 -7.44 10.39
CA PHE A 165 6.51 -8.55 9.56
C PHE A 165 7.24 -8.62 8.21
N THR A 166 7.52 -7.50 7.56
CA THR A 166 8.25 -7.46 6.29
C THR A 166 9.62 -8.13 6.42
N ILE A 167 10.38 -7.79 7.46
CA ILE A 167 11.71 -8.37 7.72
C ILE A 167 11.61 -9.87 8.03
N ALA A 168 10.71 -10.27 8.92
CA ALA A 168 10.56 -11.67 9.31
C ALA A 168 10.14 -12.53 8.11
N LEU A 169 9.09 -12.11 7.40
CA LEU A 169 8.54 -12.85 6.26
C LEU A 169 9.50 -12.91 5.06
N SER A 170 10.40 -11.95 4.89
CA SER A 170 11.41 -12.04 3.84
C SER A 170 12.30 -13.27 3.98
N LYS A 171 12.61 -13.66 5.23
CA LYS A 171 13.41 -14.85 5.55
C LYS A 171 12.62 -16.15 5.37
N GLU A 172 11.31 -16.12 5.67
CA GLU A 172 10.44 -17.29 5.54
C GLU A 172 10.04 -17.55 4.08
N LEU A 173 9.86 -16.49 3.30
CA LEU A 173 9.29 -16.57 1.96
C LEU A 173 10.35 -16.64 0.85
N GLY A 174 11.60 -16.33 1.14
CA GLY A 174 12.69 -16.39 0.17
C GLY A 174 12.85 -17.77 -0.49
N VAL A 175 12.69 -18.84 0.28
CA VAL A 175 12.74 -20.23 -0.21
C VAL A 175 11.60 -20.57 -1.18
N LYS A 176 10.53 -19.76 -1.18
CA LYS A 176 9.39 -19.85 -2.10
C LYS A 176 9.53 -18.88 -3.28
N ASN A 177 10.69 -18.24 -3.44
CA ASN A 177 10.93 -17.22 -4.44
C ASN A 177 9.94 -16.04 -4.36
N VAL A 178 9.46 -15.70 -3.15
CA VAL A 178 8.58 -14.56 -2.89
C VAL A 178 9.40 -13.45 -2.24
N ARG A 179 9.43 -12.27 -2.89
CA ARG A 179 10.04 -11.07 -2.33
C ARG A 179 8.98 -10.28 -1.57
N ILE A 180 9.36 -9.69 -0.45
CA ILE A 180 8.51 -8.80 0.34
C ILE A 180 9.30 -7.60 0.81
N ASN A 181 8.79 -6.39 0.58
CA ASN A 181 9.42 -5.14 0.98
C ASN A 181 8.39 -4.14 1.51
N SER A 182 8.82 -3.21 2.35
CA SER A 182 8.03 -2.04 2.76
C SER A 182 8.47 -0.80 1.98
N ILE A 183 7.51 0.00 1.55
CA ILE A 183 7.74 1.39 1.15
C ILE A 183 7.26 2.28 2.30
N LEU A 184 8.11 3.22 2.73
CA LEU A 184 7.85 4.17 3.81
C LEU A 184 7.67 5.58 3.21
N PRO A 185 6.42 5.98 2.88
CA PRO A 185 6.16 7.33 2.40
C PRO A 185 6.46 8.39 3.46
N GLY A 186 6.96 9.54 3.00
CA GLY A 186 6.93 10.79 3.75
C GLY A 186 5.57 11.47 3.67
N ALA A 187 5.52 12.75 4.05
CA ALA A 187 4.31 13.56 3.97
C ALA A 187 3.86 13.67 2.50
N THR A 188 2.84 12.89 2.14
CA THR A 188 2.31 12.77 0.78
C THR A 188 0.95 13.47 0.68
N ASP A 189 0.73 14.19 -0.42
CA ASP A 189 -0.53 14.91 -0.70
C ASP A 189 -1.61 13.91 -1.12
N THR A 190 -2.54 13.63 -0.21
CA THR A 190 -3.63 12.66 -0.39
C THR A 190 -4.89 13.17 0.30
N GLU A 191 -6.05 12.65 -0.13
CA GLU A 191 -7.32 12.92 0.54
C GLU A 191 -7.27 12.49 2.03
N GLY A 192 -6.54 11.42 2.35
CA GLY A 192 -6.33 10.97 3.73
C GLY A 192 -5.54 11.99 4.55
N ALA A 193 -4.49 12.58 4.01
CA ALA A 193 -3.72 13.62 4.67
C ALA A 193 -4.57 14.90 4.87
N ALA A 194 -5.36 15.27 3.88
CA ALA A 194 -6.29 16.41 3.98
C ALA A 194 -7.33 16.20 5.09
N SER A 195 -7.90 14.99 5.20
CA SER A 195 -8.83 14.62 6.28
C SER A 195 -8.18 14.65 7.68
N ALA A 196 -6.86 14.46 7.75
CA ALA A 196 -6.06 14.59 8.98
C ALA A 196 -5.59 16.04 9.25
N GLY A 197 -6.12 17.03 8.54
CA GLY A 197 -5.79 18.45 8.74
C GLY A 197 -4.56 18.95 7.98
N VAL A 198 -3.90 18.11 7.18
CA VAL A 198 -2.74 18.53 6.36
C VAL A 198 -3.26 19.06 5.03
N THR A 199 -3.87 20.25 5.07
CA THR A 199 -4.40 20.93 3.89
C THR A 199 -3.42 21.97 3.37
N LYS A 200 -3.63 22.42 2.12
CA LYS A 200 -2.79 23.44 1.48
C LYS A 200 -2.79 24.73 2.30
N GLY A 201 -1.61 25.22 2.63
CA GLY A 201 -1.38 26.43 3.43
C GLY A 201 -1.48 26.23 4.94
N SER A 202 -1.83 25.04 5.44
CA SER A 202 -1.87 24.74 6.87
C SER A 202 -0.46 24.76 7.50
N ASP A 203 -0.41 24.97 8.82
CA ASP A 203 0.87 24.96 9.53
C ASP A 203 1.52 23.57 9.54
N TYR A 204 0.73 22.51 9.50
CA TYR A 204 1.22 21.16 9.30
C TYR A 204 1.90 20.99 7.92
N GLU A 205 1.30 21.54 6.85
CA GLU A 205 1.94 21.50 5.53
C GLU A 205 3.26 22.24 5.52
N LYS A 206 3.29 23.47 6.07
CA LYS A 206 4.52 24.27 6.17
C LYS A 206 5.61 23.54 6.96
N MET A 207 5.23 22.94 8.10
CA MET A 207 6.15 22.13 8.92
C MET A 207 6.72 20.95 8.14
N PHE A 208 5.89 20.19 7.42
CA PHE A 208 6.35 19.05 6.62
C PHE A 208 7.26 19.50 5.49
N ILE A 209 6.94 20.58 4.77
CA ILE A 209 7.79 21.13 3.71
C ILE A 209 9.13 21.57 4.25
N ALA A 210 9.14 22.30 5.39
CA ALA A 210 10.36 22.79 6.03
C ALA A 210 11.30 21.64 6.46
N ASN A 211 10.74 20.48 6.84
CA ASN A 211 11.50 19.29 7.21
C ASN A 211 11.79 18.33 6.05
N THR A 212 11.43 18.69 4.82
CA THR A 212 11.67 17.85 3.64
C THR A 212 12.78 18.49 2.79
N PRO A 213 13.99 17.90 2.71
CA PRO A 213 15.11 18.44 1.92
C PRO A 213 14.77 18.79 0.46
N LEU A 214 13.88 18.00 -0.20
CA LEU A 214 13.40 18.33 -1.55
C LEU A 214 12.39 19.48 -1.61
N GLY A 215 12.08 20.16 -0.49
CA GLY A 215 11.31 21.41 -0.41
C GLY A 215 9.84 21.29 -0.80
N ARG A 216 9.26 20.07 -0.81
CA ARG A 216 7.86 19.85 -1.14
C ARG A 216 7.30 18.63 -0.44
N ARG A 217 5.97 18.55 -0.35
CA ARG A 217 5.30 17.28 -0.05
C ARG A 217 5.45 16.33 -1.24
N GLY A 218 5.51 15.02 -0.94
CA GLY A 218 5.42 13.98 -1.95
C GLY A 218 4.04 14.00 -2.64
N GLN A 219 4.02 13.53 -3.89
CA GLN A 219 2.79 13.23 -4.60
C GLN A 219 2.56 11.71 -4.61
N PRO A 220 1.32 11.21 -4.72
CA PRO A 220 1.05 9.78 -4.85
C PRO A 220 1.87 9.10 -5.94
N GLU A 221 2.20 9.82 -7.02
CA GLU A 221 3.04 9.35 -8.12
C GLU A 221 4.49 9.08 -7.72
N ASP A 222 5.03 9.82 -6.75
CA ASP A 222 6.39 9.58 -6.24
C ASP A 222 6.49 8.19 -5.60
N ILE A 223 5.44 7.79 -4.87
CA ILE A 223 5.33 6.48 -4.24
C ILE A 223 5.05 5.38 -5.28
N ALA A 224 4.15 5.66 -6.23
CA ALA A 224 3.77 4.71 -7.25
C ALA A 224 4.94 4.31 -8.17
N LYS A 225 5.81 5.26 -8.52
CA LYS A 225 7.03 5.00 -9.31
C LYS A 225 8.00 4.08 -8.58
N ALA A 226 8.18 4.29 -7.27
CA ALA A 226 8.99 3.40 -6.43
C ALA A 226 8.36 2.00 -6.36
N ALA A 227 7.02 1.91 -6.21
CA ALA A 227 6.31 0.64 -6.21
C ALA A 227 6.47 -0.13 -7.53
N VAL A 228 6.42 0.55 -8.70
CA VAL A 228 6.68 -0.09 -10.00
C VAL A 228 8.08 -0.68 -10.06
N PHE A 229 9.10 0.04 -9.57
CA PHE A 229 10.48 -0.46 -9.52
C PHE A 229 10.58 -1.69 -8.63
N ILE A 230 10.07 -1.65 -7.40
CA ILE A 230 10.13 -2.76 -6.44
C ILE A 230 9.33 -3.98 -6.95
N ALA A 231 8.23 -3.75 -7.67
CA ALA A 231 7.43 -4.83 -8.26
C ALA A 231 8.11 -5.50 -9.46
N SER A 232 9.03 -4.82 -10.12
CA SER A 232 9.67 -5.29 -11.36
C SER A 232 10.86 -6.23 -11.11
N ASP A 233 11.33 -6.84 -12.19
CA ASP A 233 12.53 -7.69 -12.17
C ASP A 233 13.82 -6.87 -11.99
N ASP A 234 13.78 -5.52 -12.18
CA ASP A 234 14.90 -4.63 -11.85
C ASP A 234 15.24 -4.66 -10.35
N ALA A 235 14.30 -5.09 -9.49
CA ALA A 235 14.46 -5.23 -8.05
C ALA A 235 14.59 -6.70 -7.59
N ALA A 236 15.02 -7.61 -8.47
CA ALA A 236 15.05 -9.05 -8.19
C ALA A 236 15.88 -9.44 -6.98
N TRP A 237 16.89 -8.64 -6.60
CA TRP A 237 17.76 -8.89 -5.43
C TRP A 237 17.41 -8.04 -4.22
N ILE A 238 16.18 -7.47 -4.17
CA ILE A 238 15.69 -6.63 -3.07
C ILE A 238 14.54 -7.36 -2.37
N THR A 239 14.76 -7.76 -1.12
CA THR A 239 13.74 -8.35 -0.23
C THR A 239 14.07 -8.06 1.24
N GLY A 240 13.04 -7.87 2.07
CA GLY A 240 13.19 -7.54 3.49
C GLY A 240 13.51 -6.06 3.75
N GLU A 241 13.51 -5.22 2.72
CA GLU A 241 13.92 -3.83 2.82
C GLU A 241 12.78 -2.90 3.22
N GLN A 242 13.16 -1.82 3.91
CA GLN A 242 12.30 -0.72 4.32
C GLN A 242 12.73 0.54 3.55
N ILE A 243 12.13 0.73 2.37
CA ILE A 243 12.55 1.74 1.40
C ILE A 243 11.82 3.04 1.69
N THR A 244 12.56 4.05 2.18
CA THR A 244 12.02 5.37 2.48
C THR A 244 11.87 6.18 1.19
N VAL A 245 10.66 6.67 0.93
CA VAL A 245 10.32 7.56 -0.19
C VAL A 245 9.71 8.83 0.39
N SER A 246 10.56 9.74 0.87
CA SER A 246 10.15 10.87 1.71
C SER A 246 10.73 12.23 1.31
N GLY A 247 11.42 12.31 0.17
CA GLY A 247 12.11 13.54 -0.22
C GLY A 247 13.25 13.93 0.72
N GLY A 248 13.78 12.96 1.49
CA GLY A 248 14.83 13.16 2.49
C GLY A 248 14.33 13.46 3.90
N MET A 249 13.02 13.58 4.12
CA MET A 249 12.43 13.89 5.42
C MET A 249 12.83 12.89 6.52
N TYR A 250 13.03 11.63 6.17
CA TYR A 250 13.40 10.54 7.07
C TYR A 250 14.71 9.86 6.67
N GLY A 251 15.54 10.54 5.89
CA GLY A 251 16.86 10.05 5.49
C GLY A 251 17.93 10.50 6.48
N PHE A 252 18.52 9.58 7.22
CA PHE A 252 19.73 9.76 8.00
C PHE A 252 20.69 8.63 7.71
#